data_92590ad40c298735e9f3f6dff25adebd
#
_entry.id   92590ad40c298735e9f3f6dff25adebd
#
_cell.length_a   1.000
_cell.length_b   1.000
_cell.length_c   1.000
_cell.angle_alpha   90.00
_cell.angle_beta   90.00
_cell.angle_gamma   90.00
#
_symmetry.space_group_name_H-M   'P 1'
#
loop_
_entity.id
_entity.type
_entity.pdbx_description
1 polymer ?
#
loop_
_entity_poly.entity_id
_entity_poly.type
_entity_poly.pdbx_seq_one_letter_code
_entity_poly.pdbx_strand_id
1 'polypeptide(L)'
;MDRISELSDDLLIKILLLIPTKVAVSTSILSKRWEYLWMWLPRLEYGHRRCSEPESEKLRCFLERNLPLHRASVIESFRLEMCNSRFKPESINTWVVVALSHCLRELDILYEPYPAKPNILPSNLYTSKSLVILKLDGEILLDVPRMVSLPSLKTLKLQSVRYLYDESLQRLLSNCPILEDLVVKLRGYGDTMQKLTVVVPSLQSLSLFIPYSHEIAEYVIETPSLKYFKLVDYSDNDHYGLIENMPYLIEAYVDCCCPDIYSLINSITYVKRLTICSEAILDGLVTLVFNQLEHLEVCLCTVLFSNQLVQLLNASSKLKRLDISLMDDHDPHQDMDYWKEPSTVPDCLLSSLQSLSWSAYTGEPQERVILVYILKHALHLKTATIESSESVVPTFEMLKELALSSRASTACQLMFE
;
A
#
# COMPACT_ATOMS: atom_id res chain seq x y z
N MET A 1 -2.84 -11.80 -49.40
CA MET A 1 -1.76 -10.83 -49.19
C MET A 1 -1.63 -10.60 -47.67
N ASP A 2 -0.48 -10.83 -47.15
CA ASP A 2 -0.18 -10.61 -45.71
C ASP A 2 0.08 -9.12 -45.48
N ARG A 3 -0.98 -8.39 -45.11
CA ARG A 3 -0.91 -6.93 -44.88
C ARG A 3 -0.04 -6.56 -43.65
N ILE A 4 0.16 -7.49 -42.71
CA ILE A 4 0.99 -7.22 -41.51
C ILE A 4 2.46 -7.17 -41.91
N SER A 5 2.90 -8.00 -42.83
CA SER A 5 4.30 -7.99 -43.29
C SER A 5 4.70 -6.73 -44.10
N GLU A 6 3.75 -5.88 -44.47
CA GLU A 6 4.03 -4.59 -45.16
C GLU A 6 4.29 -3.45 -44.17
N LEU A 7 3.99 -3.63 -42.86
CA LEU A 7 4.23 -2.61 -41.82
C LEU A 7 5.73 -2.42 -41.56
N SER A 8 6.13 -1.23 -41.11
CA SER A 8 7.50 -0.96 -40.65
C SER A 8 7.83 -1.74 -39.39
N ASP A 9 9.10 -2.00 -39.12
CA ASP A 9 9.55 -2.70 -37.89
C ASP A 9 9.10 -1.98 -36.63
N ASP A 10 9.10 -0.63 -36.60
CA ASP A 10 8.61 0.16 -35.49
C ASP A 10 7.12 -0.10 -35.17
N LEU A 11 6.29 -0.27 -36.22
CA LEU A 11 4.88 -0.60 -36.03
C LEU A 11 4.70 -2.04 -35.58
N LEU A 12 5.50 -2.97 -36.09
CA LEU A 12 5.48 -4.36 -35.65
C LEU A 12 5.91 -4.49 -34.19
N ILE A 13 6.94 -3.76 -33.75
CA ILE A 13 7.37 -3.70 -32.34
C ILE A 13 6.25 -3.14 -31.46
N LYS A 14 5.54 -2.08 -31.89
CA LYS A 14 4.38 -1.55 -31.16
C LYS A 14 3.24 -2.56 -31.05
N ILE A 15 3.01 -3.37 -32.06
CA ILE A 15 2.04 -4.46 -32.00
C ILE A 15 2.50 -5.54 -31.02
N LEU A 16 3.78 -5.91 -31.03
CA LEU A 16 4.34 -6.90 -30.11
C LEU A 16 4.28 -6.43 -28.65
N LEU A 17 4.29 -5.13 -28.37
CA LEU A 17 4.13 -4.57 -27.04
C LEU A 17 2.71 -4.77 -26.44
N LEU A 18 1.71 -5.12 -27.26
CA LEU A 18 0.35 -5.37 -26.80
C LEU A 18 0.14 -6.81 -26.32
N ILE A 19 1.13 -7.66 -26.47
CA ILE A 19 1.07 -9.08 -26.09
C ILE A 19 2.22 -9.42 -25.10
N PRO A 20 2.05 -10.46 -24.26
CA PRO A 20 3.11 -10.89 -23.35
C PRO A 20 4.41 -11.23 -24.06
N THR A 21 5.55 -10.96 -23.45
CA THR A 21 6.90 -11.21 -24.04
C THR A 21 7.04 -12.62 -24.57
N LYS A 22 6.55 -13.65 -23.85
CA LYS A 22 6.57 -15.05 -24.29
C LYS A 22 5.87 -15.25 -25.65
N VAL A 23 4.73 -14.58 -25.84
CA VAL A 23 3.96 -14.65 -27.11
C VAL A 23 4.71 -13.86 -28.20
N ALA A 24 5.24 -12.68 -27.88
CA ALA A 24 6.04 -11.90 -28.82
C ALA A 24 7.27 -12.69 -29.32
N VAL A 25 7.97 -13.39 -28.44
CA VAL A 25 9.07 -14.29 -28.82
C VAL A 25 8.59 -15.42 -29.73
N SER A 26 7.43 -16.00 -29.48
CA SER A 26 6.91 -17.10 -30.33
C SER A 26 6.58 -16.67 -31.75
N THR A 27 6.35 -15.38 -32.02
CA THR A 27 6.17 -14.84 -33.37
C THR A 27 7.40 -14.99 -34.29
N SER A 28 8.58 -15.25 -33.71
CA SER A 28 9.85 -15.48 -34.43
C SER A 28 9.74 -16.58 -35.50
N ILE A 29 8.81 -17.53 -35.35
CA ILE A 29 8.58 -18.62 -36.31
C ILE A 29 7.84 -18.18 -37.56
N LEU A 30 7.23 -17.00 -37.57
CA LEU A 30 6.36 -16.56 -38.68
C LEU A 30 7.18 -16.24 -39.93
N SER A 31 8.32 -15.60 -39.82
CA SER A 31 9.23 -15.33 -40.92
C SER A 31 10.61 -14.85 -40.43
N LYS A 32 11.62 -14.81 -41.35
CA LYS A 32 12.94 -14.27 -41.06
C LYS A 32 12.92 -12.84 -40.52
N ARG A 33 11.94 -12.05 -40.92
CA ARG A 33 11.76 -10.67 -40.43
C ARG A 33 11.31 -10.65 -38.98
N TRP A 34 10.39 -11.54 -38.56
CA TRP A 34 9.89 -11.61 -37.17
C TRP A 34 10.89 -12.23 -36.22
N GLU A 35 11.89 -12.96 -36.74
CA GLU A 35 12.84 -13.72 -35.93
C GLU A 35 13.54 -12.88 -34.85
N TYR A 36 13.78 -11.59 -35.16
CA TYR A 36 14.55 -10.70 -34.25
C TYR A 36 13.78 -9.51 -33.71
N LEU A 37 12.50 -9.30 -34.08
CA LEU A 37 11.74 -8.12 -33.68
C LEU A 37 11.54 -8.03 -32.17
N TRP A 38 11.34 -9.14 -31.50
CA TRP A 38 11.20 -9.15 -30.03
C TRP A 38 12.46 -8.65 -29.30
N MET A 39 13.64 -8.72 -29.92
CA MET A 39 14.89 -8.20 -29.34
C MET A 39 14.93 -6.67 -29.24
N TRP A 40 13.98 -5.98 -29.82
CA TRP A 40 13.83 -4.53 -29.77
C TRP A 40 12.73 -4.08 -28.79
N LEU A 41 12.07 -5.03 -28.11
CA LEU A 41 11.02 -4.70 -27.17
C LEU A 41 11.59 -3.92 -25.98
N PRO A 42 11.11 -2.70 -25.68
CA PRO A 42 11.56 -1.95 -24.52
C PRO A 42 11.00 -2.47 -23.20
N ARG A 43 10.01 -3.38 -23.24
CA ARG A 43 9.40 -3.99 -22.04
C ARG A 43 9.53 -5.49 -22.13
N LEU A 44 10.12 -6.06 -21.08
CA LEU A 44 10.43 -7.47 -20.98
C LEU A 44 9.86 -8.03 -19.67
N GLU A 45 9.04 -9.06 -19.79
CA GLU A 45 8.40 -9.71 -18.67
C GLU A 45 8.58 -11.23 -18.78
N TYR A 46 9.16 -11.85 -17.74
CA TYR A 46 9.50 -13.26 -17.73
C TYR A 46 9.12 -13.92 -16.41
N GLY A 47 8.64 -15.15 -16.49
CA GLY A 47 8.20 -15.95 -15.36
C GLY A 47 6.73 -15.74 -15.02
N HIS A 48 6.28 -16.46 -14.01
CA HIS A 48 4.96 -16.32 -13.38
C HIS A 48 4.92 -17.15 -12.09
N ARG A 49 4.01 -16.83 -11.17
CA ARG A 49 3.92 -17.45 -9.82
C ARG A 49 3.73 -18.98 -9.81
N ARG A 50 3.25 -19.58 -10.87
CA ARG A 50 2.97 -21.04 -10.97
C ARG A 50 3.86 -21.73 -11.97
N CYS A 51 5.09 -21.27 -12.18
CA CYS A 51 6.03 -21.87 -13.13
C CYS A 51 6.43 -23.29 -12.68
N SER A 52 6.24 -24.26 -13.52
CA SER A 52 6.70 -25.64 -13.26
C SER A 52 8.22 -25.77 -13.44
N GLU A 53 8.85 -26.78 -12.83
CA GLU A 53 10.30 -27.00 -13.00
C GLU A 53 10.77 -27.08 -14.47
N PRO A 54 10.09 -27.83 -15.36
CA PRO A 54 10.48 -27.89 -16.78
C PRO A 54 10.34 -26.53 -17.49
N GLU A 55 9.36 -25.70 -17.10
CA GLU A 55 9.20 -24.36 -17.64
C GLU A 55 10.27 -23.42 -17.16
N SER A 56 10.63 -23.50 -15.89
CA SER A 56 11.71 -22.72 -15.28
C SER A 56 13.05 -22.99 -15.95
N GLU A 57 13.37 -24.25 -16.22
CA GLU A 57 14.61 -24.63 -16.91
C GLU A 57 14.63 -24.15 -18.37
N LYS A 58 13.51 -24.26 -19.08
CA LYS A 58 13.38 -23.70 -20.44
C LYS A 58 13.55 -22.20 -20.46
N LEU A 59 12.93 -21.50 -19.47
CA LEU A 59 13.05 -20.06 -19.34
C LEU A 59 14.49 -19.66 -19.02
N ARG A 60 15.16 -20.36 -18.11
CA ARG A 60 16.59 -20.15 -17.80
C ARG A 60 17.45 -20.27 -19.05
N CYS A 61 17.33 -21.38 -19.76
CA CYS A 61 18.09 -21.60 -21.00
C CYS A 61 17.79 -20.53 -22.07
N PHE A 62 16.54 -20.08 -22.15
CA PHE A 62 16.16 -19.01 -23.08
C PHE A 62 16.83 -17.69 -22.69
N LEU A 63 16.73 -17.26 -21.43
CA LEU A 63 17.30 -15.99 -20.95
C LEU A 63 18.82 -15.97 -21.07
N GLU A 64 19.51 -17.04 -20.67
CA GLU A 64 20.98 -17.14 -20.77
C GLU A 64 21.48 -16.99 -22.21
N ARG A 65 20.72 -17.52 -23.20
CA ARG A 65 21.13 -17.47 -24.62
C ARG A 65 20.72 -16.19 -25.32
N ASN A 66 19.56 -15.64 -25.00
CA ASN A 66 18.92 -14.64 -25.83
C ASN A 66 18.93 -13.23 -25.23
N LEU A 67 18.88 -13.09 -23.89
CA LEU A 67 18.89 -11.76 -23.27
C LEU A 67 20.17 -10.96 -23.60
N PRO A 68 21.36 -11.55 -23.67
CA PRO A 68 22.57 -10.83 -24.12
C PRO A 68 22.52 -10.34 -25.59
N LEU A 69 21.60 -10.87 -26.40
CA LEU A 69 21.41 -10.48 -27.81
C LEU A 69 20.38 -9.36 -27.96
N HIS A 70 19.83 -8.85 -26.85
CA HIS A 70 18.86 -7.77 -26.88
C HIS A 70 19.43 -6.51 -27.54
N ARG A 71 18.61 -5.79 -28.32
CA ARG A 71 19.08 -4.70 -29.21
C ARG A 71 18.55 -3.33 -28.85
N ALA A 72 17.48 -3.26 -28.02
CA ALA A 72 16.96 -1.96 -27.58
C ALA A 72 18.03 -1.21 -26.78
N SER A 73 18.30 0.04 -27.13
CA SER A 73 19.24 0.89 -26.40
C SER A 73 18.76 1.25 -25.00
N VAL A 74 17.44 1.29 -24.81
CA VAL A 74 16.79 1.53 -23.52
C VAL A 74 15.79 0.41 -23.26
N ILE A 75 15.92 -0.25 -22.12
CA ILE A 75 14.87 -1.13 -21.58
C ILE A 75 14.03 -0.29 -20.61
N GLU A 76 12.77 -0.05 -20.97
CA GLU A 76 11.83 0.72 -20.14
C GLU A 76 11.45 -0.05 -18.88
N SER A 77 11.17 -1.35 -19.02
CA SER A 77 10.78 -2.21 -17.90
C SER A 77 11.32 -3.63 -18.08
N PHE A 78 11.92 -4.16 -17.00
CA PHE A 78 12.39 -5.54 -16.91
C PHE A 78 11.79 -6.19 -15.67
N ARG A 79 10.85 -7.12 -15.88
CA ARG A 79 10.14 -7.84 -14.83
C ARG A 79 10.54 -9.31 -14.82
N LEU A 80 10.94 -9.79 -13.65
CA LEU A 80 11.24 -11.18 -13.36
C LEU A 80 10.33 -11.70 -12.24
N GLU A 81 9.55 -12.73 -12.51
CA GLU A 81 8.69 -13.38 -11.52
C GLU A 81 9.11 -14.85 -11.36
N MET A 82 9.93 -15.12 -10.34
CA MET A 82 10.65 -16.36 -10.12
C MET A 82 10.19 -17.05 -8.83
N CYS A 83 9.00 -17.63 -8.85
CA CYS A 83 8.40 -18.31 -7.70
C CYS A 83 8.55 -19.83 -7.83
N ASN A 84 8.74 -20.52 -6.69
CA ASN A 84 8.83 -21.97 -6.58
C ASN A 84 9.84 -22.63 -7.51
N SER A 85 10.90 -21.90 -7.87
CA SER A 85 11.87 -22.33 -8.87
C SER A 85 13.25 -22.53 -8.27
N ARG A 86 14.01 -23.43 -8.86
CA ARG A 86 15.40 -23.66 -8.52
C ARG A 86 16.37 -22.72 -9.26
N PHE A 87 15.89 -21.52 -9.59
CA PHE A 87 16.78 -20.52 -10.17
C PHE A 87 17.91 -20.18 -9.22
N LYS A 88 19.12 -20.21 -9.76
CA LYS A 88 20.29 -19.82 -8.98
C LYS A 88 20.37 -18.30 -8.90
N PRO A 89 20.76 -17.74 -7.74
CA PRO A 89 20.98 -16.30 -7.61
C PRO A 89 21.89 -15.72 -8.68
N GLU A 90 22.91 -16.47 -9.09
CA GLU A 90 23.90 -16.06 -10.07
C GLU A 90 23.28 -15.83 -11.47
N SER A 91 22.28 -16.64 -11.85
CA SER A 91 21.58 -16.47 -13.12
C SER A 91 20.75 -15.17 -13.11
N ILE A 92 20.01 -14.91 -12.02
CA ILE A 92 19.22 -13.68 -11.88
C ILE A 92 20.14 -12.46 -11.93
N ASN A 93 21.27 -12.50 -11.21
CA ASN A 93 22.24 -11.42 -11.20
C ASN A 93 22.80 -11.14 -12.60
N THR A 94 23.09 -12.17 -13.37
CA THR A 94 23.54 -12.02 -14.76
C THR A 94 22.49 -11.32 -15.62
N TRP A 95 21.21 -11.69 -15.49
CA TRP A 95 20.14 -11.07 -16.26
C TRP A 95 19.92 -9.61 -15.85
N VAL A 96 20.01 -9.31 -14.56
CA VAL A 96 19.91 -7.92 -14.05
C VAL A 96 21.07 -7.08 -14.58
N VAL A 97 22.30 -7.60 -14.59
CA VAL A 97 23.48 -6.90 -15.15
C VAL A 97 23.27 -6.57 -16.63
N VAL A 98 22.79 -7.54 -17.41
CA VAL A 98 22.49 -7.32 -18.84
C VAL A 98 21.41 -6.25 -19.00
N ALA A 99 20.30 -6.32 -18.27
CA ALA A 99 19.24 -5.33 -18.35
C ALA A 99 19.72 -3.93 -17.98
N LEU A 100 20.55 -3.79 -16.92
CA LEU A 100 21.13 -2.51 -16.50
C LEU A 100 22.07 -1.90 -17.56
N SER A 101 22.73 -2.73 -18.38
CA SER A 101 23.58 -2.23 -19.49
C SER A 101 22.81 -1.54 -20.62
N HIS A 102 21.48 -1.73 -20.67
CA HIS A 102 20.56 -1.11 -21.62
C HIS A 102 19.78 0.09 -21.02
N CYS A 103 20.40 0.90 -20.21
CA CYS A 103 19.78 2.09 -19.60
C CYS A 103 18.40 1.78 -18.98
N LEU A 104 18.31 0.73 -18.19
CA LEU A 104 17.08 0.25 -17.56
C LEU A 104 16.38 1.33 -16.72
N ARG A 105 15.07 1.52 -16.92
CA ARG A 105 14.26 2.49 -16.17
C ARG A 105 13.44 1.88 -15.05
N GLU A 106 12.89 0.69 -15.26
CA GLU A 106 12.13 -0.05 -14.23
C GLU A 106 12.68 -1.45 -14.08
N LEU A 107 13.00 -1.83 -12.84
CA LEU A 107 13.32 -3.19 -12.44
C LEU A 107 12.28 -3.68 -11.44
N ASP A 108 11.64 -4.82 -11.76
CA ASP A 108 10.64 -5.47 -10.91
C ASP A 108 11.03 -6.94 -10.74
N ILE A 109 11.43 -7.34 -9.53
CA ILE A 109 11.86 -8.70 -9.23
C ILE A 109 11.00 -9.27 -8.09
N LEU A 110 10.29 -10.35 -8.38
CA LEU A 110 9.71 -11.25 -7.40
C LEU A 110 10.54 -12.54 -7.39
N TYR A 111 11.19 -12.84 -6.26
CA TYR A 111 12.05 -14.00 -6.12
C TYR A 111 11.71 -14.80 -4.88
N GLU A 112 11.05 -15.93 -5.07
CA GLU A 112 10.61 -16.86 -4.02
C GLU A 112 11.12 -18.29 -4.34
N PRO A 113 12.41 -18.57 -4.16
CA PRO A 113 12.99 -19.88 -4.47
C PRO A 113 12.58 -20.94 -3.44
N TYR A 114 12.53 -22.19 -3.87
CA TYR A 114 12.38 -23.32 -2.98
C TYR A 114 13.50 -24.34 -3.20
N PRO A 115 14.31 -24.69 -2.17
CA PRO A 115 14.32 -24.11 -0.81
C PRO A 115 14.74 -22.64 -0.79
N ALA A 116 14.30 -21.91 0.24
CA ALA A 116 14.61 -20.49 0.39
C ALA A 116 16.14 -20.24 0.41
N LYS A 117 16.61 -19.40 -0.50
CA LYS A 117 18.02 -19.00 -0.61
C LYS A 117 18.08 -17.51 -0.98
N PRO A 118 18.58 -16.66 -0.08
CA PRO A 118 18.65 -15.22 -0.35
C PRO A 118 19.54 -14.93 -1.57
N ASN A 119 19.13 -13.97 -2.39
CA ASN A 119 19.89 -13.41 -3.48
C ASN A 119 20.42 -12.02 -3.12
N ILE A 120 21.73 -11.80 -3.27
CA ILE A 120 22.35 -10.48 -3.19
C ILE A 120 22.43 -9.95 -4.62
N LEU A 121 21.74 -8.83 -4.87
CA LEU A 121 21.72 -8.21 -6.19
C LEU A 121 23.09 -7.59 -6.57
N PRO A 122 23.39 -7.46 -7.87
CA PRO A 122 24.70 -6.98 -8.33
C PRO A 122 24.92 -5.52 -7.94
N SER A 123 26.14 -5.17 -7.58
CA SER A 123 26.52 -3.83 -7.08
C SER A 123 26.26 -2.69 -8.06
N ASN A 124 26.29 -2.95 -9.38
CA ASN A 124 25.98 -1.95 -10.40
C ASN A 124 24.51 -1.50 -10.39
N LEU A 125 23.60 -2.27 -9.78
CA LEU A 125 22.22 -1.83 -9.52
C LEU A 125 22.23 -0.54 -8.69
N TYR A 126 23.03 -0.49 -7.65
CA TYR A 126 23.06 0.63 -6.69
C TYR A 126 23.77 1.88 -7.23
N THR A 127 24.31 1.82 -8.44
CA THR A 127 24.95 2.97 -9.12
C THR A 127 24.31 3.32 -10.46
N SER A 128 23.13 2.78 -10.72
CA SER A 128 22.37 3.02 -11.94
C SER A 128 21.87 4.47 -12.01
N LYS A 129 22.22 5.17 -13.10
CA LYS A 129 21.77 6.55 -13.33
C LYS A 129 20.42 6.64 -14.04
N SER A 130 19.97 5.55 -14.67
CA SER A 130 18.74 5.51 -15.48
C SER A 130 17.54 4.95 -14.74
N LEU A 131 17.75 4.25 -13.60
CA LEU A 131 16.69 3.58 -12.88
C LEU A 131 15.76 4.59 -12.20
N VAL A 132 14.48 4.50 -12.54
CA VAL A 132 13.40 5.37 -12.03
C VAL A 132 12.52 4.61 -11.05
N ILE A 133 12.27 3.33 -11.31
CA ILE A 133 11.42 2.47 -10.49
C ILE A 133 12.19 1.21 -10.11
N LEU A 134 12.25 0.91 -8.83
CA LEU A 134 12.81 -0.34 -8.29
C LEU A 134 11.78 -1.03 -7.40
N LYS A 135 11.42 -2.27 -7.77
CA LYS A 135 10.52 -3.12 -7.01
C LYS A 135 11.21 -4.44 -6.73
N LEU A 136 11.33 -4.77 -5.45
CA LEU A 136 11.97 -6.00 -4.98
C LEU A 136 11.02 -6.71 -4.02
N ASP A 137 10.77 -7.98 -4.26
CA ASP A 137 9.89 -8.81 -3.42
C ASP A 137 10.51 -10.19 -3.19
N GLY A 138 10.42 -10.68 -1.96
CA GLY A 138 10.77 -12.04 -1.54
C GLY A 138 12.22 -12.22 -1.05
N GLU A 139 12.84 -13.35 -1.38
CA GLU A 139 14.15 -13.78 -0.86
C GLU A 139 15.33 -12.99 -1.45
N ILE A 140 15.30 -11.67 -1.27
CA ILE A 140 16.38 -10.75 -1.68
C ILE A 140 17.02 -10.18 -0.44
N LEU A 141 18.36 -10.28 -0.33
CA LEU A 141 19.15 -9.69 0.74
C LEU A 141 19.68 -8.33 0.28
N LEU A 142 19.25 -7.27 0.93
CA LEU A 142 19.73 -5.91 0.70
C LEU A 142 21.10 -5.71 1.39
N ASP A 143 22.15 -5.99 0.64
CA ASP A 143 23.53 -5.65 0.97
C ASP A 143 23.89 -4.36 0.22
N VAL A 144 23.54 -3.22 0.82
CA VAL A 144 23.72 -1.91 0.19
C VAL A 144 25.20 -1.48 0.32
N PRO A 145 25.93 -1.31 -0.80
CA PRO A 145 27.34 -0.94 -0.74
C PRO A 145 27.52 0.48 -0.19
N ARG A 146 28.76 0.78 0.26
CA ARG A 146 29.08 2.15 0.74
C ARG A 146 28.96 3.21 -0.36
N MET A 147 29.27 2.83 -1.61
CA MET A 147 29.13 3.69 -2.78
C MET A 147 27.80 3.39 -3.46
N VAL A 148 26.75 4.05 -3.04
CA VAL A 148 25.43 4.01 -3.66
C VAL A 148 25.05 5.37 -4.24
N SER A 149 24.42 5.39 -5.41
CA SER A 149 23.92 6.62 -6.05
C SER A 149 22.84 6.27 -7.07
N LEU A 150 21.59 6.60 -6.77
CA LEU A 150 20.42 6.38 -7.60
C LEU A 150 19.72 7.73 -7.89
N PRO A 151 20.36 8.61 -8.68
CA PRO A 151 19.93 10.00 -8.82
C PRO A 151 18.58 10.17 -9.53
N SER A 152 18.11 9.16 -10.25
CA SER A 152 16.85 9.19 -11.00
C SER A 152 15.72 8.39 -10.34
N LEU A 153 15.99 7.71 -9.21
CA LEU A 153 15.00 6.84 -8.58
C LEU A 153 13.87 7.67 -7.94
N LYS A 154 12.64 7.41 -8.39
CA LYS A 154 11.43 8.06 -7.92
C LYS A 154 10.55 7.14 -7.10
N THR A 155 10.51 5.86 -7.44
CA THR A 155 9.66 4.87 -6.75
C THR A 155 10.52 3.70 -6.28
N LEU A 156 10.44 3.40 -4.99
CA LEU A 156 11.08 2.24 -4.36
C LEU A 156 10.03 1.40 -3.64
N LYS A 157 9.91 0.12 -4.03
CA LYS A 157 9.04 -0.84 -3.34
C LYS A 157 9.87 -2.03 -2.88
N LEU A 158 9.89 -2.24 -1.58
CA LEU A 158 10.60 -3.32 -0.90
C LEU A 158 9.57 -4.17 -0.14
N GLN A 159 9.34 -5.39 -0.60
CA GLN A 159 8.35 -6.29 0.00
C GLN A 159 9.04 -7.59 0.42
N SER A 160 8.88 -7.98 1.67
CA SER A 160 9.42 -9.22 2.21
C SER A 160 10.93 -9.45 1.97
N VAL A 161 11.69 -8.38 1.70
CA VAL A 161 13.14 -8.43 1.53
C VAL A 161 13.83 -8.57 2.88
N ARG A 162 15.07 -9.10 2.88
CA ARG A 162 15.92 -9.18 4.07
C ARG A 162 16.93 -8.03 4.08
N TYR A 163 17.23 -7.54 5.25
CA TYR A 163 18.22 -6.48 5.44
C TYR A 163 19.48 -7.07 6.10
N LEU A 164 20.64 -6.75 5.55
CA LEU A 164 21.91 -7.24 6.13
C LEU A 164 22.25 -6.50 7.44
N TYR A 165 21.90 -5.20 7.50
CA TYR A 165 22.07 -4.33 8.66
C TYR A 165 20.87 -3.38 8.78
N ASP A 166 20.55 -2.92 9.97
CA ASP A 166 19.46 -1.95 10.22
C ASP A 166 19.63 -0.66 9.40
N GLU A 167 20.88 -0.22 9.20
CA GLU A 167 21.18 1.00 8.43
C GLU A 167 21.11 0.80 6.91
N SER A 168 20.95 -0.43 6.41
CA SER A 168 20.98 -0.72 4.97
C SER A 168 19.90 0.05 4.23
N LEU A 169 18.69 0.11 4.78
CA LEU A 169 17.59 0.87 4.19
C LEU A 169 17.90 2.36 4.15
N GLN A 170 18.27 2.96 5.29
CA GLN A 170 18.55 4.40 5.35
C GLN A 170 19.74 4.80 4.47
N ARG A 171 20.77 3.94 4.35
CA ARG A 171 21.89 4.16 3.43
C ARG A 171 21.42 4.21 1.96
N LEU A 172 20.48 3.34 1.58
CA LEU A 172 19.87 3.37 0.25
C LEU A 172 19.09 4.66 0.05
N LEU A 173 18.18 4.98 0.99
CA LEU A 173 17.28 6.12 0.89
C LEU A 173 18.04 7.46 0.82
N SER A 174 19.09 7.64 1.61
CA SER A 174 19.90 8.86 1.64
C SER A 174 20.58 9.17 0.30
N ASN A 175 20.65 8.20 -0.60
CA ASN A 175 21.29 8.32 -1.92
C ASN A 175 20.27 8.29 -3.08
N CYS A 176 19.00 8.57 -2.78
CA CYS A 176 17.89 8.69 -3.72
C CYS A 176 17.28 10.11 -3.63
N PRO A 177 17.94 11.16 -4.13
CA PRO A 177 17.62 12.57 -3.83
C PRO A 177 16.26 13.04 -4.35
N ILE A 178 15.66 12.33 -5.30
CA ILE A 178 14.35 12.67 -5.89
C ILE A 178 13.31 11.57 -5.65
N LEU A 179 13.47 10.76 -4.59
CA LEU A 179 12.52 9.71 -4.25
C LEU A 179 11.19 10.33 -3.83
N GLU A 180 10.12 9.95 -4.55
CA GLU A 180 8.76 10.46 -4.36
C GLU A 180 7.86 9.44 -3.66
N ASP A 181 8.01 8.13 -3.99
CA ASP A 181 7.17 7.05 -3.47
C ASP A 181 8.01 5.95 -2.82
N LEU A 182 7.69 5.60 -1.58
CA LEU A 182 8.32 4.52 -0.85
C LEU A 182 7.26 3.56 -0.29
N VAL A 183 7.41 2.28 -0.60
CA VAL A 183 6.64 1.20 0.01
C VAL A 183 7.61 0.22 0.66
N VAL A 184 7.47 0.00 1.96
CA VAL A 184 8.22 -0.99 2.72
C VAL A 184 7.23 -1.93 3.40
N LYS A 185 7.25 -3.20 2.99
CA LYS A 185 6.55 -4.27 3.66
C LYS A 185 7.58 -5.17 4.31
N LEU A 186 7.70 -5.08 5.62
CA LEU A 186 8.64 -5.89 6.38
C LEU A 186 8.27 -7.36 6.28
N ARG A 187 9.26 -8.19 6.43
CA ARG A 187 9.07 -9.62 6.50
C ARG A 187 8.67 -9.98 7.92
N GLY A 188 7.86 -11.01 8.07
CA GLY A 188 7.58 -11.61 9.37
C GLY A 188 8.80 -12.36 9.91
N TYR A 189 8.63 -13.63 10.18
CA TYR A 189 9.68 -14.48 10.77
C TYR A 189 11.02 -14.43 10.04
N GLY A 190 12.11 -14.35 10.83
CA GLY A 190 13.48 -14.46 10.35
C GLY A 190 14.08 -13.19 9.74
N ASP A 191 13.45 -12.06 9.91
CA ASP A 191 14.07 -10.74 9.72
C ASP A 191 14.77 -10.31 11.02
N THR A 192 15.88 -9.61 10.89
CA THR A 192 16.70 -9.15 12.01
C THR A 192 16.64 -7.64 12.17
N MET A 193 15.89 -6.93 11.32
CA MET A 193 15.75 -5.48 11.40
C MET A 193 14.96 -5.10 12.67
N GLN A 194 15.62 -4.42 13.60
CA GLN A 194 14.99 -3.91 14.81
C GLN A 194 14.71 -2.41 14.73
N LYS A 195 15.41 -1.69 13.85
CA LYS A 195 15.25 -0.25 13.68
C LYS A 195 14.96 0.12 12.23
N LEU A 196 13.77 0.69 12.00
CA LEU A 196 13.36 1.20 10.70
C LEU A 196 13.54 2.72 10.67
N THR A 197 14.42 3.23 9.81
CA THR A 197 14.66 4.67 9.65
C THR A 197 14.30 5.12 8.25
N VAL A 198 13.42 6.12 8.15
CA VAL A 198 12.97 6.75 6.89
C VAL A 198 13.14 8.26 7.00
N VAL A 199 14.31 8.76 6.62
CA VAL A 199 14.64 10.19 6.57
C VAL A 199 14.82 10.59 5.12
N VAL A 200 13.74 11.08 4.48
CA VAL A 200 13.69 11.39 3.05
C VAL A 200 12.90 12.68 2.81
N PRO A 201 13.57 13.84 2.69
CA PRO A 201 12.88 15.13 2.53
C PRO A 201 12.03 15.28 1.27
N SER A 202 12.35 14.56 0.19
CA SER A 202 11.63 14.61 -1.10
C SER A 202 10.37 13.73 -1.14
N LEU A 203 10.17 12.87 -0.13
CA LEU A 203 9.13 11.83 -0.16
C LEU A 203 7.72 12.45 -0.12
N GLN A 204 6.86 12.01 -1.01
CA GLN A 204 5.46 12.46 -1.11
C GLN A 204 4.46 11.36 -0.69
N SER A 205 4.85 10.09 -0.85
CA SER A 205 4.02 8.94 -0.50
C SER A 205 4.85 7.92 0.27
N LEU A 206 4.37 7.51 1.45
CA LEU A 206 4.98 6.49 2.29
C LEU A 206 3.95 5.45 2.67
N SER A 207 4.26 4.18 2.42
CA SER A 207 3.47 3.05 2.91
C SER A 207 4.37 2.07 3.66
N LEU A 208 4.05 1.84 4.92
CA LEU A 208 4.74 0.91 5.81
C LEU A 208 3.79 -0.22 6.22
N PHE A 209 4.28 -1.44 6.17
CA PHE A 209 3.56 -2.62 6.66
C PHE A 209 4.48 -3.44 7.56
N ILE A 210 4.11 -3.59 8.83
CA ILE A 210 4.82 -4.33 9.86
C ILE A 210 3.91 -5.49 10.30
N PRO A 211 4.25 -6.75 9.98
CA PRO A 211 3.40 -7.91 10.30
C PRO A 211 3.53 -8.33 11.76
N TYR A 212 2.55 -9.07 12.29
CA TYR A 212 2.48 -9.60 13.67
C TYR A 212 3.76 -10.30 14.15
N SER A 213 4.46 -10.95 13.25
CA SER A 213 5.63 -11.76 13.58
C SER A 213 6.95 -11.03 13.48
N HIS A 214 6.94 -9.71 13.29
CA HIS A 214 8.15 -8.89 13.21
C HIS A 214 8.41 -8.19 14.54
N GLU A 215 9.62 -8.39 15.09
CA GLU A 215 10.05 -7.76 16.35
C GLU A 215 10.77 -6.44 16.06
N ILE A 216 10.00 -5.40 15.76
CA ILE A 216 10.56 -4.05 15.64
C ILE A 216 10.68 -3.40 17.02
N ALA A 217 11.82 -2.73 17.29
CA ALA A 217 12.04 -2.00 18.53
C ALA A 217 11.84 -0.49 18.37
N GLU A 218 12.15 0.04 17.19
CA GLU A 218 12.08 1.49 16.94
C GLU A 218 11.83 1.78 15.47
N TYR A 219 10.99 2.80 15.19
CA TYR A 219 10.96 3.43 13.87
C TYR A 219 11.09 4.96 13.96
N VAL A 220 11.80 5.53 12.99
CA VAL A 220 12.03 6.97 12.87
C VAL A 220 11.57 7.43 11.49
N ILE A 221 10.62 8.37 11.44
CA ILE A 221 10.05 8.89 10.20
C ILE A 221 10.20 10.41 10.17
N GLU A 222 11.05 10.91 9.25
CA GLU A 222 11.30 12.33 9.01
C GLU A 222 11.08 12.63 7.52
N THR A 223 9.84 12.94 7.16
CA THR A 223 9.40 13.11 5.76
C THR A 223 8.55 14.38 5.61
N PRO A 224 9.14 15.57 5.70
CA PRO A 224 8.41 16.83 5.81
C PRO A 224 7.55 17.17 4.57
N SER A 225 7.82 16.59 3.41
CA SER A 225 7.05 16.83 2.16
C SER A 225 5.92 15.84 1.93
N LEU A 226 5.63 14.96 2.90
CA LEU A 226 4.70 13.87 2.74
C LEU A 226 3.26 14.37 2.52
N LYS A 227 2.58 13.75 1.55
CA LYS A 227 1.18 14.03 1.19
C LYS A 227 0.25 12.85 1.49
N TYR A 228 0.79 11.64 1.37
CA TYR A 228 0.10 10.38 1.64
C TYR A 228 0.92 9.54 2.60
N PHE A 229 0.30 9.08 3.68
CA PHE A 229 0.90 8.19 4.67
C PHE A 229 0.01 6.98 4.93
N LYS A 230 0.57 5.79 4.76
CA LYS A 230 -0.08 4.54 5.17
C LYS A 230 0.81 3.79 6.14
N LEU A 231 0.31 3.54 7.34
CA LEU A 231 0.92 2.65 8.33
C LEU A 231 -0.05 1.52 8.64
N VAL A 232 0.43 0.29 8.44
CA VAL A 232 -0.20 -0.93 8.93
C VAL A 232 0.80 -1.58 9.85
N ASP A 233 0.51 -1.62 11.14
CA ASP A 233 1.41 -2.13 12.16
C ASP A 233 0.68 -3.09 13.10
N TYR A 234 0.91 -4.36 12.88
CA TYR A 234 0.34 -5.45 13.66
C TYR A 234 1.34 -6.03 14.67
N SER A 235 2.48 -5.37 14.92
CA SER A 235 3.41 -5.87 15.92
C SER A 235 2.82 -5.77 17.33
N ASP A 236 2.95 -6.86 18.10
CA ASP A 236 2.44 -6.93 19.49
C ASP A 236 3.40 -6.31 20.52
N ASN A 237 4.56 -5.84 20.07
CA ASN A 237 5.60 -5.34 20.96
C ASN A 237 5.43 -3.84 21.24
N ASP A 238 5.69 -3.45 22.48
CA ASP A 238 5.89 -2.05 22.83
C ASP A 238 7.14 -1.55 22.11
N HIS A 239 6.96 -0.74 21.07
CA HIS A 239 8.06 -0.13 20.34
C HIS A 239 7.95 1.39 20.35
N TYR A 240 9.08 2.04 20.20
CA TYR A 240 9.16 3.48 20.20
C TYR A 240 9.07 4.00 18.76
N GLY A 241 8.14 4.91 18.51
CA GLY A 241 8.00 5.58 17.22
C GLY A 241 8.30 7.07 17.32
N LEU A 242 9.37 7.52 16.68
CA LEU A 242 9.62 8.94 16.48
C LEU A 242 9.09 9.35 15.12
N ILE A 243 7.98 10.08 15.12
CA ILE A 243 7.37 10.58 13.90
C ILE A 243 7.33 12.10 13.95
N GLU A 244 8.06 12.73 13.04
CA GLU A 244 8.04 14.20 12.96
C GLU A 244 6.75 14.71 12.34
N ASN A 245 6.43 15.98 12.62
CA ASN A 245 5.25 16.64 12.08
C ASN A 245 5.26 16.66 10.54
N MET A 246 4.13 16.27 9.93
CA MET A 246 3.92 16.18 8.48
C MET A 246 2.97 17.29 8.00
N PRO A 247 3.41 18.55 7.88
CA PRO A 247 2.54 19.71 7.67
C PRO A 247 1.81 19.73 6.33
N TYR A 248 2.28 18.97 5.34
CA TYR A 248 1.67 18.89 4.01
C TYR A 248 0.83 17.62 3.81
N LEU A 249 0.64 16.83 4.86
CA LEU A 249 -0.08 15.57 4.77
C LEU A 249 -1.56 15.83 4.42
N ILE A 250 -2.04 15.18 3.36
CA ILE A 250 -3.42 15.31 2.88
C ILE A 250 -4.25 14.11 3.32
N GLU A 251 -3.64 12.93 3.28
CA GLU A 251 -4.33 11.67 3.54
C GLU A 251 -3.48 10.75 4.40
N ALA A 252 -4.09 10.18 5.43
CA ALA A 252 -3.48 9.15 6.28
C ALA A 252 -4.38 7.93 6.39
N TYR A 253 -3.75 6.76 6.30
CA TYR A 253 -4.33 5.46 6.61
C TYR A 253 -3.52 4.86 7.75
N VAL A 254 -4.16 4.66 8.88
CA VAL A 254 -3.52 4.14 10.10
C VAL A 254 -4.28 2.92 10.57
N ASP A 255 -3.61 1.80 10.59
CA ASP A 255 -4.12 0.53 11.08
C ASP A 255 -3.06 -0.06 12.00
N CYS A 256 -3.21 0.13 13.30
CA CYS A 256 -2.18 -0.28 14.24
C CYS A 256 -2.73 -0.71 15.59
N CYS A 257 -2.08 -1.72 16.15
CA CYS A 257 -2.32 -2.22 17.51
C CYS A 257 -1.41 -1.53 18.54
N CYS A 258 -0.60 -0.54 18.13
CA CYS A 258 0.41 0.12 18.97
C CYS A 258 -0.18 0.83 20.18
N PRO A 259 0.36 0.64 21.39
CA PRO A 259 -0.10 1.33 22.59
C PRO A 259 0.09 2.85 22.57
N ASP A 260 1.16 3.34 21.94
CA ASP A 260 1.46 4.78 21.81
C ASP A 260 1.05 5.36 20.45
N ILE A 261 -0.21 5.20 20.11
CA ILE A 261 -0.79 5.83 18.91
C ILE A 261 -0.86 7.36 19.02
N TYR A 262 -0.75 7.92 20.23
CA TYR A 262 -0.91 9.36 20.48
C TYR A 262 0.15 10.20 19.73
N SER A 263 1.41 9.81 19.80
CA SER A 263 2.49 10.50 19.08
C SER A 263 2.26 10.49 17.57
N LEU A 264 1.81 9.38 17.02
CA LEU A 264 1.47 9.26 15.61
C LEU A 264 0.31 10.18 15.24
N ILE A 265 -0.82 10.11 15.94
CA ILE A 265 -2.00 10.92 15.67
C ILE A 265 -1.67 12.42 15.76
N ASN A 266 -0.88 12.84 16.75
CA ASN A 266 -0.44 14.22 16.89
C ASN A 266 0.37 14.72 15.68
N SER A 267 1.18 13.85 15.06
CA SER A 267 1.98 14.17 13.87
C SER A 267 1.16 14.33 12.59
N ILE A 268 -0.07 13.78 12.55
CA ILE A 268 -0.94 13.77 11.36
C ILE A 268 -2.19 14.66 11.48
N THR A 269 -2.23 15.58 12.45
CA THR A 269 -3.42 16.43 12.72
C THR A 269 -3.83 17.36 11.56
N TYR A 270 -2.97 17.54 10.56
CA TYR A 270 -3.25 18.41 9.39
C TYR A 270 -3.97 17.71 8.24
N VAL A 271 -4.25 16.40 8.36
CA VAL A 271 -4.89 15.63 7.27
C VAL A 271 -6.29 16.14 6.94
N LYS A 272 -6.65 15.96 5.67
CA LYS A 272 -8.02 16.16 5.16
C LYS A 272 -8.82 14.86 5.12
N ARG A 273 -8.13 13.73 4.95
CA ARG A 273 -8.72 12.39 4.94
C ARG A 273 -7.97 11.49 5.90
N LEU A 274 -8.69 10.86 6.79
CA LEU A 274 -8.16 9.90 7.77
C LEU A 274 -8.98 8.63 7.73
N THR A 275 -8.30 7.51 7.48
CA THR A 275 -8.83 6.17 7.72
C THR A 275 -8.08 5.59 8.91
N ILE A 276 -8.80 5.14 9.95
CA ILE A 276 -8.18 4.72 11.20
C ILE A 276 -8.81 3.45 11.77
N CYS A 277 -7.92 2.52 12.15
CA CYS A 277 -8.21 1.41 13.04
C CYS A 277 -7.15 1.38 14.14
N SER A 278 -7.56 1.28 15.38
CA SER A 278 -6.65 1.08 16.50
C SER A 278 -7.40 0.53 17.71
N GLU A 279 -6.81 -0.45 18.37
CA GLU A 279 -7.30 -0.94 19.67
C GLU A 279 -6.83 -0.06 20.83
N ALA A 280 -5.82 0.77 20.63
CA ALA A 280 -5.32 1.64 21.67
C ALA A 280 -6.36 2.67 22.07
N ILE A 281 -6.60 2.77 23.37
CA ILE A 281 -7.48 3.77 23.94
C ILE A 281 -6.94 5.15 23.63
N LEU A 282 -7.75 5.96 22.96
CA LEU A 282 -7.44 7.34 22.67
C LEU A 282 -7.59 8.23 23.95
N ASP A 283 -7.25 7.70 25.13
CA ASP A 283 -7.43 8.37 26.43
C ASP A 283 -6.70 9.71 26.56
N GLY A 284 -5.78 10.01 25.67
CA GLY A 284 -5.09 11.30 25.57
C GLY A 284 -5.66 12.27 24.54
N LEU A 285 -6.66 11.90 23.74
CA LEU A 285 -7.18 12.70 22.62
C LEU A 285 -8.01 13.95 23.05
N VAL A 286 -8.26 14.15 24.32
CA VAL A 286 -9.02 15.32 24.82
C VAL A 286 -8.44 16.66 24.35
N THR A 287 -7.16 16.69 23.99
CA THR A 287 -6.46 17.90 23.51
C THR A 287 -6.20 17.91 21.99
N LEU A 288 -6.45 16.81 21.28
CA LEU A 288 -6.23 16.72 19.84
C LEU A 288 -7.33 17.41 19.05
N VAL A 289 -6.94 18.19 18.04
CA VAL A 289 -7.88 18.86 17.14
C VAL A 289 -7.40 18.66 15.70
N PHE A 290 -8.25 18.04 14.89
CA PHE A 290 -8.07 17.95 13.45
C PHE A 290 -8.65 19.20 12.78
N ASN A 291 -7.81 20.20 12.56
CA ASN A 291 -8.27 21.50 12.05
C ASN A 291 -8.76 21.48 10.59
N GLN A 292 -8.45 20.44 9.82
CA GLN A 292 -8.73 20.36 8.39
C GLN A 292 -9.41 19.06 7.96
N LEU A 293 -9.75 18.17 8.90
CA LEU A 293 -10.34 16.87 8.57
C LEU A 293 -11.74 17.04 7.99
N GLU A 294 -11.88 16.60 6.74
CA GLU A 294 -13.14 16.66 5.99
C GLU A 294 -13.76 15.26 5.80
N HIS A 295 -12.94 14.23 5.78
CA HIS A 295 -13.36 12.84 5.60
C HIS A 295 -12.69 11.94 6.64
N LEU A 296 -13.50 11.26 7.42
CA LEU A 296 -13.10 10.29 8.43
C LEU A 296 -13.71 8.94 8.10
N GLU A 297 -12.87 7.91 8.06
CA GLU A 297 -13.26 6.51 8.00
C GLU A 297 -12.77 5.79 9.25
N VAL A 298 -13.69 5.10 9.95
CA VAL A 298 -13.39 4.40 11.21
C VAL A 298 -13.72 2.93 11.07
N CYS A 299 -12.81 2.06 11.49
CA CYS A 299 -13.00 0.61 11.45
C CYS A 299 -13.90 0.12 12.58
N LEU A 300 -14.81 -0.81 12.25
CA LEU A 300 -15.77 -1.44 13.18
C LEU A 300 -15.17 -2.59 13.99
N CYS A 301 -13.93 -3.01 13.74
CA CYS A 301 -13.36 -4.20 14.34
C CYS A 301 -12.95 -4.05 15.82
N THR A 302 -12.96 -2.83 16.37
CA THR A 302 -12.47 -2.58 17.73
C THR A 302 -13.55 -2.69 18.79
N VAL A 303 -13.23 -3.28 19.97
CA VAL A 303 -14.15 -3.35 21.13
C VAL A 303 -14.58 -1.96 21.60
N LEU A 304 -13.67 -0.98 21.55
CA LEU A 304 -13.88 0.39 22.04
C LEU A 304 -14.40 1.35 20.97
N PHE A 305 -15.00 0.84 19.91
CA PHE A 305 -15.47 1.60 18.77
C PHE A 305 -16.32 2.83 19.14
N SER A 306 -17.31 2.67 20.02
CA SER A 306 -18.23 3.74 20.41
C SER A 306 -17.49 4.90 21.06
N ASN A 307 -16.56 4.64 21.96
CA ASN A 307 -15.77 5.64 22.64
C ASN A 307 -14.83 6.37 21.69
N GLN A 308 -14.14 5.61 20.82
CA GLN A 308 -13.24 6.19 19.81
C GLN A 308 -13.98 7.09 18.82
N LEU A 309 -15.13 6.66 18.34
CA LEU A 309 -15.96 7.45 17.42
C LEU A 309 -16.33 8.81 18.04
N VAL A 310 -16.79 8.83 19.29
CA VAL A 310 -17.13 10.08 20.00
C VAL A 310 -15.92 11.01 20.09
N GLN A 311 -14.75 10.48 20.44
CA GLN A 311 -13.52 11.27 20.57
C GLN A 311 -13.10 11.86 19.21
N LEU A 312 -13.12 11.07 18.14
CA LEU A 312 -12.77 11.52 16.79
C LEU A 312 -13.76 12.56 16.26
N LEU A 313 -15.07 12.40 16.51
CA LEU A 313 -16.08 13.40 16.15
C LEU A 313 -15.87 14.73 16.88
N ASN A 314 -15.57 14.69 18.18
CA ASN A 314 -15.28 15.89 18.97
C ASN A 314 -13.99 16.60 18.50
N ALA A 315 -12.99 15.84 18.05
CA ALA A 315 -11.74 16.38 17.54
C ALA A 315 -11.85 16.97 16.13
N SER A 316 -12.98 16.77 15.39
CA SER A 316 -13.08 16.99 13.95
C SER A 316 -14.20 17.93 13.58
N SER A 317 -14.13 19.21 13.99
CA SER A 317 -15.21 20.20 13.81
C SER A 317 -15.59 20.51 12.35
N LYS A 318 -14.73 20.21 11.37
CA LYS A 318 -14.96 20.45 9.93
C LYS A 318 -15.33 19.20 9.14
N LEU A 319 -15.65 18.09 9.82
CA LEU A 319 -15.95 16.83 9.19
C LEU A 319 -17.20 16.94 8.29
N LYS A 320 -17.04 16.55 7.02
CA LYS A 320 -18.10 16.56 6.00
C LYS A 320 -18.62 15.17 5.68
N ARG A 321 -17.74 14.16 5.75
CA ARG A 321 -18.06 12.78 5.45
C ARG A 321 -17.55 11.86 6.55
N LEU A 322 -18.43 11.01 7.03
CA LEU A 322 -18.13 9.95 7.98
C LEU A 322 -18.45 8.61 7.32
N ASP A 323 -17.43 7.74 7.21
CA ASP A 323 -17.59 6.36 6.79
C ASP A 323 -17.26 5.44 7.97
N ILE A 324 -18.12 4.46 8.20
CA ILE A 324 -17.97 3.43 9.21
C ILE A 324 -17.96 2.11 8.46
N SER A 325 -16.84 1.40 8.49
CA SER A 325 -16.62 0.23 7.66
C SER A 325 -15.70 -0.79 8.35
N LEU A 326 -15.55 -1.95 7.76
CA LEU A 326 -14.45 -2.86 8.08
C LEU A 326 -13.30 -2.60 7.10
N MET A 327 -12.09 -2.46 7.62
CA MET A 327 -10.89 -2.45 6.79
C MET A 327 -10.61 -3.84 6.19
N ASP A 328 -9.80 -3.88 5.14
CA ASP A 328 -9.36 -5.13 4.51
C ASP A 328 -8.74 -6.07 5.56
N ASP A 329 -9.10 -7.35 5.51
CA ASP A 329 -8.62 -8.40 6.43
C ASP A 329 -9.07 -8.24 7.90
N HIS A 330 -10.04 -7.36 8.19
CA HIS A 330 -10.62 -7.21 9.53
C HIS A 330 -11.98 -7.87 9.64
N ASP A 331 -12.21 -8.54 10.78
CA ASP A 331 -13.49 -9.13 11.12
C ASP A 331 -14.26 -8.23 12.10
N PRO A 332 -15.60 -8.17 12.01
CA PRO A 332 -16.40 -7.40 12.98
C PRO A 332 -16.24 -7.99 14.38
N HIS A 333 -16.03 -7.14 15.37
CA HIS A 333 -16.01 -7.58 16.76
C HIS A 333 -17.43 -7.90 17.24
N GLN A 334 -17.60 -9.02 17.95
CA GLN A 334 -18.94 -9.47 18.42
C GLN A 334 -19.48 -8.64 19.58
N ASP A 335 -18.60 -7.98 20.36
CA ASP A 335 -18.95 -7.24 21.57
C ASP A 335 -18.45 -5.79 21.47
N MET A 336 -19.22 -4.92 20.81
CA MET A 336 -18.98 -3.47 20.81
C MET A 336 -19.26 -2.87 22.20
N ASP A 337 -18.46 -1.92 22.65
CA ASP A 337 -18.66 -1.20 23.91
C ASP A 337 -20.02 -0.47 23.94
N TYR A 338 -20.57 -0.30 25.16
CA TYR A 338 -21.83 0.39 25.32
C TYR A 338 -21.72 1.86 24.93
N TRP A 339 -22.58 2.30 24.00
CA TRP A 339 -22.67 3.69 23.62
C TRP A 339 -23.00 4.55 24.85
N LYS A 340 -22.11 5.52 25.11
CA LYS A 340 -22.34 6.60 26.08
C LYS A 340 -22.59 7.87 25.32
N GLU A 341 -23.81 8.38 25.41
CA GLU A 341 -24.16 9.65 24.79
C GLU A 341 -23.21 10.75 25.27
N PRO A 342 -22.55 11.51 24.35
CA PRO A 342 -21.66 12.59 24.74
C PRO A 342 -22.40 13.66 25.53
N SER A 343 -21.74 14.25 26.54
CA SER A 343 -22.29 15.35 27.35
C SER A 343 -22.64 16.59 26.51
N THR A 344 -21.89 16.77 25.41
CA THR A 344 -22.13 17.84 24.41
C THR A 344 -22.14 17.20 23.04
N VAL A 345 -23.06 17.64 22.17
CA VAL A 345 -23.12 17.16 20.80
C VAL A 345 -21.87 17.62 20.05
N PRO A 346 -21.13 16.72 19.35
CA PRO A 346 -19.97 17.11 18.56
C PRO A 346 -20.29 18.20 17.54
N ASP A 347 -19.44 19.24 17.47
CA ASP A 347 -19.66 20.41 16.59
C ASP A 347 -19.83 20.04 15.11
N CYS A 348 -19.16 18.99 14.64
CA CYS A 348 -19.27 18.54 13.26
C CYS A 348 -20.70 18.07 12.91
N LEU A 349 -21.43 17.46 13.84
CA LEU A 349 -22.82 17.06 13.62
C LEU A 349 -23.74 18.29 13.46
N LEU A 350 -23.48 19.35 14.23
CA LEU A 350 -24.27 20.57 14.19
C LEU A 350 -23.96 21.46 12.99
N SER A 351 -22.74 21.38 12.41
CA SER A 351 -22.27 22.42 11.50
C SER A 351 -21.84 21.94 10.11
N SER A 352 -21.30 20.73 9.96
CA SER A 352 -20.54 20.39 8.75
C SER A 352 -20.80 19.02 8.14
N LEU A 353 -21.30 18.03 8.89
CA LEU A 353 -21.49 16.68 8.40
C LEU A 353 -22.57 16.61 7.31
N GLN A 354 -22.21 16.15 6.12
CA GLN A 354 -23.09 16.10 4.95
C GLN A 354 -23.38 14.67 4.47
N SER A 355 -22.47 13.74 4.70
CA SER A 355 -22.58 12.36 4.24
C SER A 355 -22.18 11.40 5.35
N LEU A 356 -22.99 10.35 5.53
CA LEU A 356 -22.72 9.21 6.40
C LEU A 356 -22.82 7.96 5.56
N SER A 357 -21.84 7.06 5.66
CA SER A 357 -21.90 5.70 5.12
C SER A 357 -21.58 4.71 6.24
N TRP A 358 -22.37 3.65 6.36
CA TRP A 358 -22.12 2.56 7.27
C TRP A 358 -22.17 1.26 6.51
N SER A 359 -21.00 0.67 6.27
CA SER A 359 -20.88 -0.64 5.63
C SER A 359 -20.74 -1.74 6.67
N ALA A 360 -21.11 -2.97 6.28
CA ALA A 360 -21.15 -4.14 7.17
C ALA A 360 -22.09 -3.98 8.38
N TYR A 361 -23.16 -3.22 8.23
CA TYR A 361 -24.17 -2.99 9.28
C TYR A 361 -24.91 -4.29 9.61
N THR A 362 -24.94 -4.69 10.88
CA THR A 362 -25.61 -5.90 11.35
C THR A 362 -26.97 -5.63 12.01
N GLY A 363 -27.22 -4.40 12.44
CA GLY A 363 -28.41 -3.99 13.18
C GLY A 363 -28.38 -4.31 14.67
N GLU A 364 -27.19 -4.60 15.20
CA GLU A 364 -26.99 -4.79 16.64
C GLU A 364 -27.42 -3.56 17.46
N PRO A 365 -27.83 -3.73 18.74
CA PRO A 365 -28.38 -2.61 19.52
C PRO A 365 -27.47 -1.38 19.60
N GLN A 366 -26.16 -1.56 19.73
CA GLN A 366 -25.21 -0.45 19.83
C GLN A 366 -25.08 0.31 18.51
N GLU A 367 -24.99 -0.41 17.39
CA GLU A 367 -24.96 0.20 16.05
C GLU A 367 -26.21 1.08 15.80
N ARG A 368 -27.38 0.56 16.17
CA ARG A 368 -28.65 1.29 16.03
C ARG A 368 -28.68 2.57 16.86
N VAL A 369 -28.22 2.50 18.12
CA VAL A 369 -28.20 3.67 19.01
C VAL A 369 -27.27 4.74 18.46
N ILE A 370 -26.08 4.37 17.99
CA ILE A 370 -25.11 5.30 17.39
C ILE A 370 -25.71 5.95 16.13
N LEU A 371 -26.27 5.14 15.24
CA LEU A 371 -26.83 5.63 13.98
C LEU A 371 -28.00 6.58 14.22
N VAL A 372 -28.92 6.22 15.13
CA VAL A 372 -30.05 7.10 15.52
C VAL A 372 -29.55 8.39 16.15
N TYR A 373 -28.49 8.33 16.99
CA TYR A 373 -27.89 9.52 17.57
C TYR A 373 -27.35 10.47 16.49
N ILE A 374 -26.60 9.96 15.52
CA ILE A 374 -26.07 10.76 14.42
C ILE A 374 -27.21 11.38 13.60
N LEU A 375 -28.19 10.58 13.21
CA LEU A 375 -29.35 11.07 12.43
C LEU A 375 -30.14 12.17 13.18
N LYS A 376 -30.26 12.06 14.49
CA LYS A 376 -30.98 13.00 15.36
C LYS A 376 -30.26 14.34 15.53
N HIS A 377 -28.93 14.39 15.39
CA HIS A 377 -28.12 15.58 15.67
C HIS A 377 -27.48 16.21 14.44
N ALA A 378 -27.32 15.46 13.31
CA ALA A 378 -26.66 15.94 12.11
C ALA A 378 -27.56 16.89 11.28
N LEU A 379 -27.46 18.21 11.57
CA LEU A 379 -28.32 19.23 10.98
C LEU A 379 -28.16 19.42 9.47
N HIS A 380 -26.96 19.13 8.93
CA HIS A 380 -26.61 19.36 7.53
C HIS A 380 -26.45 18.07 6.72
N LEU A 381 -26.87 16.93 7.27
CA LEU A 381 -26.77 15.64 6.60
C LEU A 381 -27.65 15.59 5.35
N LYS A 382 -27.07 15.23 4.22
CA LYS A 382 -27.73 15.10 2.91
C LYS A 382 -28.00 13.64 2.56
N THR A 383 -27.06 12.77 2.87
CA THR A 383 -27.11 11.34 2.53
C THR A 383 -26.69 10.50 3.73
N ALA A 384 -27.43 9.44 3.98
CA ALA A 384 -27.04 8.37 4.90
C ALA A 384 -27.25 7.04 4.19
N THR A 385 -26.15 6.33 3.88
CA THR A 385 -26.16 5.03 3.21
C THR A 385 -25.85 3.96 4.24
N ILE A 386 -26.70 2.94 4.33
CA ILE A 386 -26.55 1.81 5.22
C ILE A 386 -26.46 0.56 4.36
N GLU A 387 -25.29 -0.05 4.35
CA GLU A 387 -24.99 -1.27 3.61
C GLU A 387 -24.95 -2.45 4.60
N SER A 388 -25.77 -3.46 4.35
CA SER A 388 -25.83 -4.62 5.25
C SER A 388 -24.62 -5.51 5.10
N SER A 389 -24.24 -6.19 6.21
CA SER A 389 -23.22 -7.24 6.18
C SER A 389 -23.70 -8.41 5.30
N GLU A 390 -22.80 -9.00 4.50
CA GLU A 390 -23.09 -10.21 3.73
C GLU A 390 -23.50 -11.39 4.61
N SER A 391 -23.02 -11.44 5.85
CA SER A 391 -23.26 -12.55 6.79
C SER A 391 -24.53 -12.38 7.63
N VAL A 392 -24.98 -11.15 7.87
CA VAL A 392 -26.14 -10.84 8.74
C VAL A 392 -26.98 -9.76 8.07
N VAL A 393 -28.14 -10.16 7.55
CA VAL A 393 -29.10 -9.22 6.95
C VAL A 393 -29.99 -8.63 8.07
N PRO A 394 -30.02 -7.30 8.24
CA PRO A 394 -30.90 -6.66 9.21
C PRO A 394 -32.37 -7.03 8.98
N THR A 395 -33.09 -7.25 10.06
CA THR A 395 -34.52 -7.57 9.95
C THR A 395 -35.34 -6.38 9.47
N PHE A 396 -36.48 -6.64 8.84
CA PHE A 396 -37.39 -5.58 8.39
C PHE A 396 -37.77 -4.61 9.53
N GLU A 397 -37.96 -5.08 10.77
CA GLU A 397 -38.28 -4.25 11.92
C GLU A 397 -37.13 -3.30 12.29
N MET A 398 -35.85 -3.74 12.18
CA MET A 398 -34.66 -2.90 12.41
C MET A 398 -34.58 -1.77 11.36
N LEU A 399 -34.78 -2.09 10.08
CA LEU A 399 -34.79 -1.12 9.01
C LEU A 399 -35.96 -0.13 9.14
N LYS A 400 -37.11 -0.60 9.54
CA LYS A 400 -38.30 0.23 9.79
C LYS A 400 -38.08 1.19 10.97
N GLU A 401 -37.44 0.75 12.05
CA GLU A 401 -37.08 1.60 13.19
C GLU A 401 -36.16 2.75 12.75
N LEU A 402 -35.14 2.46 11.96
CA LEU A 402 -34.25 3.49 11.40
C LEU A 402 -34.99 4.44 10.44
N ALA A 403 -35.85 3.91 9.58
CA ALA A 403 -36.61 4.71 8.64
C ALA A 403 -37.59 5.69 9.36
N LEU A 404 -38.11 5.30 10.51
CA LEU A 404 -39.03 6.10 11.34
C LEU A 404 -38.29 6.96 12.38
N SER A 405 -36.97 6.83 12.52
CA SER A 405 -36.21 7.64 13.47
C SER A 405 -36.25 9.11 13.17
N SER A 406 -36.22 9.92 14.23
CA SER A 406 -36.20 11.40 14.09
C SER A 406 -34.88 11.82 13.42
N ARG A 407 -34.99 12.68 12.39
CA ARG A 407 -33.86 13.27 11.68
C ARG A 407 -33.78 14.75 11.88
N ALA A 408 -32.63 15.28 12.23
CA ALA A 408 -32.43 16.73 12.36
C ALA A 408 -32.44 17.42 10.99
N SER A 409 -31.91 16.76 9.96
CA SER A 409 -31.93 17.29 8.59
C SER A 409 -33.14 16.78 7.82
N THR A 410 -34.00 17.71 7.37
CA THR A 410 -35.11 17.38 6.48
C THR A 410 -34.68 17.02 5.06
N ALA A 411 -33.46 17.36 4.66
CA ALA A 411 -32.87 17.04 3.36
C ALA A 411 -32.20 15.66 3.31
N CYS A 412 -32.10 14.98 4.45
CA CYS A 412 -31.39 13.69 4.54
C CYS A 412 -32.13 12.58 3.79
N GLN A 413 -31.49 12.03 2.79
CA GLN A 413 -31.91 10.81 2.10
C GLN A 413 -31.26 9.61 2.79
N LEU A 414 -32.08 8.72 3.35
CA LEU A 414 -31.63 7.46 3.94
C LEU A 414 -31.77 6.36 2.89
N MET A 415 -30.65 5.71 2.57
CA MET A 415 -30.56 4.64 1.58
C MET A 415 -30.14 3.35 2.28
N PHE A 416 -30.69 2.22 1.85
CA PHE A 416 -30.33 0.87 2.31
C PHE A 416 -29.87 0.10 1.08
N GLU A 417 -28.65 -0.46 1.14
CA GLU A 417 -28.00 -1.24 0.08
C GLU A 417 -27.65 -2.66 0.56
#